data_124c72125f5a31fc66bd52c3822120fc
#
_entry.id   124c72125f5a31fc66bd52c3822120fc
#
_cell.length_a   1.000
_cell.length_b   1.000
_cell.length_c   1.000
_cell.angle_alpha   90.00
_cell.angle_beta   90.00
_cell.angle_gamma   90.00
#
_symmetry.space_group_name_H-M   'P 1'
#
loop_
_entity.id
_entity.type
_entity.pdbx_description
1 polymer ?
#
loop_
_entity_poly.entity_id
_entity_poly.type
_entity_poly.pdbx_seq_one_letter_code
_entity_poly.pdbx_strand_id
1 'polypeptide(L)'
;LRIVFLILSSDEAPLLEYSLAAAIGEQFDDGLVIDNASSDATGALATRHGVRSLRLERRVPYTEAMNAGLRSVDGDAVAMLQADTFIAPGYRDACMRALSQPGVGAVAPKLLRATGPRPEDRLEVIDAAGMWVDRRRKNGLAGHGLREPEFRRPGEVFGADGAAAIYRRETLEDCTVLGQVFDENMPGWACDADLAWRARLFGWRAWYAPDAIVHHIRTYSPSTRSLLGAADRRTQFRNRYLMIAKNDSLSDLLRDLGPLLLYELLAAGYALLRERELLGGYLEAAARLPEARRRRRVVQARRRVRRVPFGMQPPSG
;
A
#
# COMPACT_ATOMS: atom_id res chain seq x y z
N LEU A 1 14.43 -4.09 17.73
CA LEU A 1 14.21 -3.52 16.39
C LEU A 1 14.12 -2.01 16.51
N ARG A 2 14.96 -1.29 15.77
CA ARG A 2 14.84 0.14 15.55
C ARG A 2 13.74 0.40 14.53
N ILE A 3 12.67 1.09 14.93
CA ILE A 3 11.54 1.41 14.05
C ILE A 3 11.52 2.89 13.76
N VAL A 4 11.48 3.23 12.48
CA VAL A 4 11.39 4.61 12.02
C VAL A 4 10.07 4.83 11.28
N PHE A 5 9.55 6.08 11.31
CA PHE A 5 8.38 6.40 10.49
C PHE A 5 8.74 7.29 9.30
N LEU A 6 7.97 7.14 8.24
CA LEU A 6 7.89 8.05 7.10
C LEU A 6 6.47 8.57 6.99
N ILE A 7 6.28 9.88 6.93
CA ILE A 7 4.99 10.50 6.61
C ILE A 7 5.11 11.25 5.30
N LEU A 8 4.35 10.86 4.29
CA LEU A 8 4.24 11.61 3.04
C LEU A 8 3.15 12.67 3.16
N SER A 9 3.48 13.91 2.79
CA SER A 9 2.54 15.02 2.75
C SER A 9 2.66 15.81 1.44
N SER A 10 1.54 16.26 0.90
CA SER A 10 1.42 16.99 -0.37
C SER A 10 0.37 18.09 -0.28
N ASP A 11 0.71 19.24 0.32
CA ASP A 11 -0.23 20.31 0.68
C ASP A 11 -1.33 19.88 1.67
N GLU A 12 -0.93 19.09 2.68
CA GLU A 12 -1.83 18.52 3.69
C GLU A 12 -1.45 18.95 5.11
N ALA A 13 -0.85 20.14 5.28
CA ALA A 13 -0.39 20.63 6.59
C ALA A 13 -1.45 20.53 7.71
N PRO A 14 -2.75 20.82 7.50
CA PRO A 14 -3.76 20.66 8.55
C PRO A 14 -3.95 19.23 9.04
N LEU A 15 -3.75 18.23 8.18
CA LEU A 15 -3.81 16.79 8.53
C LEU A 15 -2.48 16.32 9.12
N LEU A 16 -1.37 16.76 8.52
CA LEU A 16 -0.02 16.43 8.97
C LEU A 16 0.23 16.85 10.43
N GLU A 17 -0.34 17.94 10.90
CA GLU A 17 -0.25 18.37 12.30
C GLU A 17 -0.66 17.25 13.26
N TYR A 18 -1.79 16.58 12.97
CA TYR A 18 -2.34 15.51 13.79
C TYR A 18 -1.62 14.18 13.59
N SER A 19 -1.31 13.82 12.35
CA SER A 19 -0.62 12.56 12.06
C SER A 19 0.81 12.55 12.60
N LEU A 20 1.50 13.68 12.52
CA LEU A 20 2.84 13.85 13.05
C LEU A 20 2.85 13.82 14.59
N ALA A 21 1.91 14.51 15.24
CA ALA A 21 1.76 14.47 16.69
C ALA A 21 1.48 13.05 17.19
N ALA A 22 0.62 12.29 16.50
CA ALA A 22 0.36 10.90 16.83
C ALA A 22 1.60 10.02 16.67
N ALA A 23 2.38 10.18 15.59
CA ALA A 23 3.62 9.44 15.37
C ALA A 23 4.68 9.74 16.45
N ILE A 24 4.84 11.00 16.83
CA ILE A 24 5.76 11.39 17.92
C ILE A 24 5.33 10.77 19.25
N GLY A 25 4.02 10.72 19.54
CA GLY A 25 3.48 10.11 20.77
C GLY A 25 3.80 8.60 20.90
N GLU A 26 4.00 7.89 19.80
CA GLU A 26 4.36 6.47 19.77
C GLU A 26 5.86 6.19 19.99
N GLN A 27 6.68 7.21 20.17
CA GLN A 27 8.11 7.08 20.49
C GLN A 27 8.89 6.18 19.50
N PHE A 28 8.71 6.42 18.21
CA PHE A 28 9.57 5.82 17.20
C PHE A 28 11.03 6.25 17.39
N ASP A 29 11.96 5.43 16.98
CA ASP A 29 13.41 5.69 17.16
C ASP A 29 13.92 6.83 16.27
N ASP A 30 13.25 7.13 15.15
CA ASP A 30 13.51 8.26 14.25
C ASP A 30 12.28 8.49 13.36
N GLY A 31 12.23 9.63 12.69
CA GLY A 31 11.14 9.97 11.77
C GLY A 31 11.55 10.92 10.65
N LEU A 32 10.84 10.83 9.54
CA LEU A 32 11.04 11.70 8.39
C LEU A 32 9.69 12.08 7.77
N VAL A 33 9.47 13.37 7.60
CA VAL A 33 8.40 13.90 6.76
C VAL A 33 8.92 14.04 5.33
N ILE A 34 8.25 13.42 4.37
CA ILE A 34 8.50 13.63 2.95
C ILE A 34 7.58 14.75 2.49
N ASP A 35 8.15 15.94 2.31
CA ASP A 35 7.46 17.10 1.77
C ASP A 35 7.50 17.04 0.23
N ASN A 36 6.42 16.61 -0.38
CA ASN A 36 6.31 16.40 -1.82
C ASN A 36 6.05 17.73 -2.55
N ALA A 37 7.01 18.65 -2.45
CA ALA A 37 6.97 20.00 -3.02
C ALA A 37 5.69 20.78 -2.62
N SER A 38 5.36 20.77 -1.31
CA SER A 38 4.20 21.48 -0.80
C SER A 38 4.39 23.00 -0.83
N SER A 39 3.31 23.72 -1.07
CA SER A 39 3.25 25.19 -1.01
C SER A 39 2.73 25.72 0.35
N ASP A 40 2.24 24.82 1.19
CA ASP A 40 1.70 25.10 2.51
C ASP A 40 2.76 25.00 3.64
N ALA A 41 2.31 24.93 4.88
CA ALA A 41 3.16 24.89 6.07
C ALA A 41 3.80 23.50 6.34
N THR A 42 3.73 22.52 5.43
CA THR A 42 4.23 21.13 5.63
C THR A 42 5.67 21.11 6.17
N GLY A 43 6.61 21.78 5.50
CA GLY A 43 8.02 21.81 5.94
C GLY A 43 8.23 22.54 7.27
N ALA A 44 7.48 23.62 7.54
CA ALA A 44 7.52 24.34 8.79
C ALA A 44 7.00 23.51 9.97
N LEU A 45 5.97 22.68 9.74
CA LEU A 45 5.44 21.75 10.74
C LEU A 45 6.48 20.72 11.17
N ALA A 46 7.14 20.06 10.23
CA ALA A 46 8.19 19.09 10.53
C ALA A 46 9.29 19.73 11.41
N THR A 47 9.76 20.92 11.03
CA THR A 47 10.78 21.67 11.80
C THR A 47 10.28 22.03 13.21
N ARG A 48 9.05 22.51 13.35
CA ARG A 48 8.44 22.88 14.65
C ARG A 48 8.36 21.68 15.61
N HIS A 49 8.10 20.50 15.09
CA HIS A 49 8.04 19.27 15.87
C HIS A 49 9.41 18.58 16.03
N GLY A 50 10.50 19.16 15.56
CA GLY A 50 11.85 18.59 15.66
C GLY A 50 12.05 17.32 14.83
N VAL A 51 11.22 17.10 13.82
CA VAL A 51 11.30 15.94 12.92
C VAL A 51 12.02 16.35 11.63
N ARG A 52 12.89 15.49 11.14
CA ARG A 52 13.58 15.71 9.87
C ARG A 52 12.56 15.79 8.72
N SER A 53 12.84 16.62 7.72
CA SER A 53 12.05 16.65 6.49
C SER A 53 12.94 16.47 5.26
N LEU A 54 12.41 15.74 4.28
CA LEU A 54 12.94 15.62 2.95
C LEU A 54 12.02 16.37 1.99
N ARG A 55 12.41 17.59 1.60
CA ARG A 55 11.67 18.36 0.61
C ARG A 55 12.09 17.94 -0.79
N LEU A 56 11.13 17.51 -1.60
CA LEU A 56 11.34 17.19 -3.01
C LEU A 56 11.32 18.48 -3.86
N GLU A 57 12.14 18.52 -4.91
CA GLU A 57 12.26 19.69 -5.79
C GLU A 57 10.96 19.97 -6.60
N ARG A 58 10.23 18.92 -6.93
CA ARG A 58 8.96 18.96 -7.65
C ARG A 58 7.98 17.94 -7.08
N ARG A 59 6.70 18.17 -7.30
CA ARG A 59 5.68 17.17 -6.99
C ARG A 59 5.85 15.93 -7.85
N VAL A 60 5.90 14.79 -7.19
CA VAL A 60 6.09 13.48 -7.85
C VAL A 60 5.00 12.50 -7.40
N PRO A 61 4.79 11.40 -8.14
CA PRO A 61 3.88 10.34 -7.71
C PRO A 61 4.30 9.70 -6.38
N TYR A 62 3.32 9.11 -5.67
CA TYR A 62 3.52 8.41 -4.39
C TYR A 62 4.73 7.45 -4.41
N THR A 63 4.86 6.64 -5.46
CA THR A 63 5.94 5.63 -5.58
C THR A 63 7.34 6.25 -5.64
N GLU A 64 7.49 7.37 -6.34
CA GLU A 64 8.76 8.11 -6.43
C GLU A 64 9.09 8.78 -5.09
N ALA A 65 8.08 9.43 -4.45
CA ALA A 65 8.25 10.07 -3.15
C ALA A 65 8.62 9.06 -2.06
N MET A 66 7.90 7.94 -1.97
CA MET A 66 8.19 6.89 -0.98
C MET A 66 9.57 6.24 -1.20
N ASN A 67 9.98 6.01 -2.45
CA ASN A 67 11.34 5.53 -2.73
C ASN A 67 12.41 6.52 -2.25
N ALA A 68 12.19 7.83 -2.43
CA ALA A 68 13.10 8.85 -1.93
C ALA A 68 13.19 8.83 -0.39
N GLY A 69 12.04 8.76 0.30
CA GLY A 69 11.99 8.65 1.76
C GLY A 69 12.67 7.40 2.29
N LEU A 70 12.40 6.24 1.68
CA LEU A 70 12.99 4.96 2.09
C LEU A 70 14.53 4.94 1.98
N ARG A 71 15.12 5.68 1.02
CA ARG A 71 16.57 5.87 0.92
C ARG A 71 17.13 6.81 1.98
N SER A 72 16.31 7.64 2.61
CA SER A 72 16.73 8.71 3.53
C SER A 72 16.61 8.34 5.00
N VAL A 73 16.12 7.13 5.31
CA VAL A 73 15.98 6.63 6.68
C VAL A 73 16.72 5.31 6.87
N ASP A 74 17.19 5.11 8.10
CA ASP A 74 17.85 3.88 8.54
C ASP A 74 17.11 3.33 9.77
N GLY A 75 16.69 2.07 9.72
CA GLY A 75 15.95 1.38 10.78
C GLY A 75 15.67 -0.06 10.37
N ASP A 76 15.52 -0.94 11.37
CA ASP A 76 15.21 -2.37 11.15
C ASP A 76 13.78 -2.58 10.59
N ALA A 77 12.90 -1.62 10.86
CA ALA A 77 11.57 -1.58 10.29
C ALA A 77 11.13 -0.13 10.01
N VAL A 78 10.28 0.04 9.00
CA VAL A 78 9.79 1.34 8.54
C VAL A 78 8.28 1.36 8.54
N ALA A 79 7.70 2.27 9.32
CA ALA A 79 6.28 2.61 9.27
C ALA A 79 6.07 3.62 8.14
N MET A 80 5.36 3.23 7.10
CA MET A 80 4.99 4.11 5.99
C MET A 80 3.59 4.65 6.22
N LEU A 81 3.48 5.94 6.49
CA LEU A 81 2.26 6.64 6.84
C LEU A 81 1.93 7.72 5.79
N GLN A 82 0.68 8.08 5.69
CA GLN A 82 0.22 9.26 4.94
C GLN A 82 -0.23 10.36 5.90
N ALA A 83 -0.27 11.61 5.45
CA ALA A 83 -0.68 12.74 6.28
C ALA A 83 -2.12 12.64 6.78
N ASP A 84 -2.99 11.90 6.07
CA ASP A 84 -4.39 11.65 6.39
C ASP A 84 -4.63 10.39 7.24
N THR A 85 -3.56 9.83 7.85
CA THR A 85 -3.63 8.67 8.76
C THR A 85 -3.23 9.06 10.18
N PHE A 86 -4.03 8.64 11.15
CA PHE A 86 -3.85 8.96 12.58
C PHE A 86 -3.72 7.67 13.38
N ILE A 87 -2.50 7.31 13.74
CA ILE A 87 -2.23 6.10 14.54
C ILE A 87 -2.73 6.32 15.98
N ALA A 88 -3.31 5.27 16.55
CA ALA A 88 -3.77 5.28 17.95
C ALA A 88 -2.65 4.82 18.89
N PRO A 89 -2.70 5.20 20.19
CA PRO A 89 -1.74 4.74 21.19
C PRO A 89 -1.60 3.20 21.21
N GLY A 90 -0.35 2.73 21.26
CA GLY A 90 -0.01 1.30 21.24
C GLY A 90 0.16 0.70 19.81
N TYR A 91 0.02 1.51 18.76
CA TYR A 91 0.22 1.07 17.38
C TYR A 91 1.62 0.46 17.17
N ARG A 92 2.68 1.16 17.61
CA ARG A 92 4.06 0.70 17.46
C ARG A 92 4.28 -0.66 18.12
N ASP A 93 3.84 -0.82 19.37
CA ASP A 93 4.04 -2.05 20.13
C ASP A 93 3.23 -3.23 19.55
N ALA A 94 2.02 -2.99 19.09
CA ALA A 94 1.20 -4.00 18.42
C ALA A 94 1.89 -4.46 17.10
N CYS A 95 2.43 -3.53 16.32
CA CYS A 95 3.20 -3.87 15.12
C CYS A 95 4.50 -4.63 15.46
N MET A 96 5.21 -4.25 16.52
CA MET A 96 6.40 -4.97 17.00
C MET A 96 6.09 -6.43 17.35
N ARG A 97 5.00 -6.67 18.10
CA ARG A 97 4.55 -8.04 18.42
C ARG A 97 4.26 -8.84 17.16
N ALA A 98 3.62 -8.24 16.15
CA ALA A 98 3.34 -8.90 14.88
C ALA A 98 4.63 -9.22 14.10
N LEU A 99 5.55 -8.25 14.01
CA LEU A 99 6.85 -8.45 13.36
C LEU A 99 7.72 -9.51 14.06
N SER A 100 7.55 -9.78 15.37
CA SER A 100 8.34 -10.80 16.05
C SER A 100 8.00 -12.24 15.60
N GLN A 101 6.91 -12.43 14.87
CA GLN A 101 6.53 -13.75 14.37
C GLN A 101 7.46 -14.16 13.20
N PRO A 102 7.83 -15.47 13.12
CA PRO A 102 8.71 -15.97 12.07
C PRO A 102 8.19 -15.70 10.67
N GLY A 103 9.04 -15.16 9.79
CA GLY A 103 8.73 -14.91 8.39
C GLY A 103 7.75 -13.76 8.13
N VAL A 104 7.32 -13.03 9.16
CA VAL A 104 6.50 -11.82 8.97
C VAL A 104 7.40 -10.66 8.57
N GLY A 105 7.20 -10.18 7.34
CA GLY A 105 7.94 -9.07 6.76
C GLY A 105 7.13 -7.77 6.66
N ALA A 106 5.80 -7.86 6.80
CA ALA A 106 4.90 -6.71 6.75
C ALA A 106 3.77 -6.86 7.78
N VAL A 107 3.33 -5.75 8.36
CA VAL A 107 2.16 -5.69 9.23
C VAL A 107 1.11 -4.79 8.62
N ALA A 108 -0.09 -5.34 8.48
CA ALA A 108 -1.31 -4.61 8.14
C ALA A 108 -2.01 -4.21 9.43
N PRO A 109 -2.05 -2.93 9.80
CA PRO A 109 -2.84 -2.47 10.93
C PRO A 109 -4.33 -2.54 10.64
N LYS A 110 -5.16 -2.40 11.67
CA LYS A 110 -6.58 -2.14 11.53
C LYS A 110 -6.78 -0.68 11.14
N LEU A 111 -7.13 -0.45 9.89
CA LEU A 111 -7.54 0.87 9.43
C LEU A 111 -9.04 1.06 9.66
N LEU A 112 -9.40 2.07 10.42
CA LEU A 112 -10.77 2.53 10.65
C LEU A 112 -10.99 3.84 9.88
N ARG A 113 -12.20 4.05 9.39
CA ARG A 113 -12.54 5.29 8.70
C ARG A 113 -12.57 6.48 9.66
N ALA A 114 -12.22 7.65 9.14
CA ALA A 114 -12.43 8.93 9.77
C ALA A 114 -12.97 9.94 8.75
N THR A 115 -13.69 10.95 9.24
CA THR A 115 -14.16 12.09 8.44
C THR A 115 -13.30 13.35 8.63
N GLY A 116 -12.41 13.31 9.61
CA GLY A 116 -11.46 14.36 9.96
C GLY A 116 -10.41 13.83 10.94
N PRO A 117 -9.48 14.71 11.38
CA PRO A 117 -8.35 14.29 12.19
C PRO A 117 -8.65 14.17 13.69
N ARG A 118 -9.79 14.66 14.16
CA ARG A 118 -10.11 14.74 15.58
C ARG A 118 -10.74 13.44 16.11
N PRO A 119 -10.71 13.20 17.44
CA PRO A 119 -11.34 12.02 18.04
C PRO A 119 -12.82 11.83 17.69
N GLU A 120 -13.58 12.92 17.63
CA GLU A 120 -15.01 12.93 17.26
C GLU A 120 -15.30 12.57 15.80
N ASP A 121 -14.30 12.66 14.95
CA ASP A 121 -14.40 12.32 13.51
C ASP A 121 -14.21 10.82 13.22
N ARG A 122 -13.91 10.02 14.26
CA ARG A 122 -13.60 8.60 14.14
C ARG A 122 -14.86 7.77 13.97
N LEU A 123 -14.81 6.78 13.08
CA LEU A 123 -15.94 5.89 12.79
C LEU A 123 -15.58 4.44 13.14
N GLU A 124 -16.57 3.68 13.61
CA GLU A 124 -16.44 2.22 13.87
C GLU A 124 -16.67 1.41 12.58
N VAL A 125 -16.05 1.84 11.49
CA VAL A 125 -16.17 1.23 10.17
C VAL A 125 -14.78 0.87 9.67
N ILE A 126 -14.58 -0.38 9.29
CA ILE A 126 -13.32 -0.84 8.73
C ILE A 126 -13.06 -0.12 7.40
N ASP A 127 -11.92 0.50 7.31
CA ASP A 127 -11.37 0.97 6.05
C ASP A 127 -10.55 -0.14 5.38
N ALA A 128 -9.63 -0.79 6.13
CA ALA A 128 -8.90 -1.97 5.69
C ALA A 128 -8.44 -2.83 6.88
N ALA A 129 -8.62 -4.14 6.79
CA ALA A 129 -8.04 -5.16 7.65
C ALA A 129 -7.00 -5.98 6.86
N GLY A 130 -6.07 -5.27 6.18
CA GLY A 130 -5.16 -5.82 5.20
C GLY A 130 -5.74 -5.86 3.79
N MET A 131 -4.97 -6.44 2.88
CA MET A 131 -5.33 -6.58 1.46
C MET A 131 -5.50 -8.03 1.06
N TRP A 132 -6.31 -8.24 0.03
CA TRP A 132 -6.41 -9.51 -0.69
C TRP A 132 -6.07 -9.33 -2.17
N VAL A 133 -5.59 -10.39 -2.80
CA VAL A 133 -5.51 -10.54 -4.26
C VAL A 133 -6.19 -11.85 -4.63
N ASP A 134 -7.18 -11.78 -5.50
CA ASP A 134 -7.97 -12.94 -5.91
C ASP A 134 -7.37 -13.71 -7.11
N ARG A 135 -8.00 -14.82 -7.47
CA ARG A 135 -7.57 -15.65 -8.60
C ARG A 135 -7.70 -14.96 -9.96
N ARG A 136 -8.42 -13.84 -10.03
CA ARG A 136 -8.51 -12.94 -11.20
C ARG A 136 -7.42 -11.86 -11.18
N ARG A 137 -6.52 -11.90 -10.17
CA ARG A 137 -5.48 -10.87 -9.94
C ARG A 137 -6.05 -9.48 -9.70
N LYS A 138 -7.26 -9.42 -9.19
CA LYS A 138 -7.84 -8.20 -8.66
C LYS A 138 -7.44 -8.07 -7.20
N ASN A 139 -6.94 -6.91 -6.82
CA ASN A 139 -6.68 -6.57 -5.42
C ASN A 139 -7.83 -5.77 -4.81
N GLY A 140 -7.93 -5.84 -3.50
CA GLY A 140 -8.87 -5.05 -2.72
C GLY A 140 -8.56 -5.10 -1.23
N LEU A 141 -9.34 -4.35 -0.47
CA LEU A 141 -9.18 -4.19 0.96
C LEU A 141 -10.09 -5.17 1.70
N ALA A 142 -9.53 -5.85 2.71
CA ALA A 142 -10.31 -6.76 3.54
C ALA A 142 -11.20 -5.95 4.49
N GLY A 143 -12.44 -6.39 4.67
CA GLY A 143 -13.40 -5.79 5.59
C GLY A 143 -13.91 -4.40 5.22
N HIS A 144 -13.53 -3.86 4.06
CA HIS A 144 -13.87 -2.50 3.68
C HIS A 144 -15.37 -2.19 3.75
N GLY A 145 -15.74 -1.20 4.57
CA GLY A 145 -17.12 -0.79 4.76
C GLY A 145 -17.91 -1.63 5.78
N LEU A 146 -17.34 -2.69 6.33
CA LEU A 146 -17.95 -3.50 7.40
C LEU A 146 -17.75 -2.84 8.78
N ARG A 147 -18.47 -3.33 9.78
CA ARG A 147 -18.36 -2.82 11.14
C ARG A 147 -17.10 -3.33 11.83
N GLU A 148 -16.49 -2.52 12.66
CA GLU A 148 -15.24 -2.81 13.37
C GLU A 148 -15.26 -4.13 14.16
N PRO A 149 -16.33 -4.48 14.91
CA PRO A 149 -16.32 -5.70 15.74
C PRO A 149 -16.11 -7.01 14.98
N GLU A 150 -16.28 -7.02 13.66
CA GLU A 150 -16.13 -8.22 12.83
C GLU A 150 -14.67 -8.61 12.55
N PHE A 151 -13.71 -7.73 12.88
CA PHE A 151 -12.28 -7.93 12.57
C PHE A 151 -11.41 -7.84 13.83
N ARG A 152 -11.55 -8.79 14.75
CA ARG A 152 -10.80 -8.83 16.01
C ARG A 152 -9.66 -9.83 16.05
N ARG A 153 -9.63 -10.81 15.15
CA ARG A 153 -8.62 -11.87 15.17
C ARG A 153 -7.41 -11.48 14.34
N PRO A 154 -6.18 -11.59 14.90
CA PRO A 154 -4.97 -11.44 14.10
C PRO A 154 -4.82 -12.63 13.15
N GLY A 155 -4.12 -12.42 12.06
CA GLY A 155 -3.85 -13.50 11.13
C GLY A 155 -3.15 -13.07 9.85
N GLU A 156 -2.85 -14.04 9.02
CA GLU A 156 -2.15 -13.81 7.78
C GLU A 156 -3.08 -13.17 6.74
N VAL A 157 -2.61 -12.13 6.06
CA VAL A 157 -3.29 -11.43 4.95
C VAL A 157 -2.38 -11.39 3.75
N PHE A 158 -2.90 -11.13 2.56
CA PHE A 158 -2.07 -11.08 1.35
C PHE A 158 -1.00 -9.99 1.42
N GLY A 159 -1.37 -8.81 1.92
CA GLY A 159 -0.49 -7.65 2.07
C GLY A 159 -1.08 -6.59 2.98
N ALA A 160 -0.34 -5.51 3.18
CA ALA A 160 -0.76 -4.34 3.93
C ALA A 160 -1.12 -3.19 2.98
N ASP A 161 -2.17 -2.42 3.32
CA ASP A 161 -2.56 -1.19 2.62
C ASP A 161 -1.46 -0.13 2.76
N GLY A 162 -1.20 0.60 1.69
CA GLY A 162 -0.15 1.62 1.63
C GLY A 162 -0.39 2.86 2.50
N ALA A 163 -1.54 2.97 3.18
CA ALA A 163 -1.84 4.13 4.01
C ALA A 163 -1.06 4.15 5.34
N ALA A 164 -0.85 2.98 5.99
CA ALA A 164 -0.19 2.91 7.29
C ALA A 164 0.47 1.55 7.58
N ALA A 165 1.21 0.99 6.65
CA ALA A 165 1.89 -0.30 6.81
C ALA A 165 3.24 -0.17 7.51
N ILE A 166 3.64 -1.18 8.30
CA ILE A 166 5.04 -1.35 8.72
C ILE A 166 5.66 -2.51 7.96
N TYR A 167 6.85 -2.29 7.43
CA TYR A 167 7.66 -3.31 6.78
C TYR A 167 9.01 -3.47 7.48
N ARG A 168 9.51 -4.71 7.59
CA ARG A 168 10.92 -4.94 7.89
C ARG A 168 11.79 -4.33 6.78
N ARG A 169 12.92 -3.75 7.17
CA ARG A 169 13.94 -3.26 6.22
C ARG A 169 14.37 -4.39 5.26
N GLU A 170 14.68 -5.54 5.80
CA GLU A 170 15.09 -6.72 5.05
C GLU A 170 14.04 -7.13 3.98
N THR A 171 12.75 -7.02 4.29
CA THR A 171 11.68 -7.28 3.32
C THR A 171 11.68 -6.24 2.19
N LEU A 172 11.87 -4.96 2.51
CA LEU A 172 11.94 -3.89 1.52
C LEU A 172 13.17 -4.04 0.62
N GLU A 173 14.31 -4.42 1.19
CA GLU A 173 15.55 -4.70 0.45
C GLU A 173 15.39 -5.91 -0.47
N ASP A 174 14.84 -7.01 0.03
CA ASP A 174 14.50 -8.18 -0.79
C ASP A 174 13.54 -7.80 -1.93
N CYS A 175 12.56 -6.95 -1.68
CA CYS A 175 11.60 -6.49 -2.69
C CYS A 175 12.15 -5.41 -3.63
N THR A 176 13.37 -4.91 -3.41
CA THR A 176 13.96 -3.90 -4.29
C THR A 176 14.31 -4.50 -5.66
N VAL A 177 13.77 -3.91 -6.71
CA VAL A 177 13.99 -4.31 -8.11
C VAL A 177 14.50 -3.10 -8.89
N LEU A 178 15.68 -3.25 -9.50
CA LEU A 178 16.35 -2.16 -10.24
C LEU A 178 16.51 -0.87 -9.41
N GLY A 179 16.83 -1.01 -8.12
CA GLY A 179 17.05 0.12 -7.20
C GLY A 179 15.77 0.76 -6.66
N GLN A 180 14.59 0.18 -6.89
CA GLN A 180 13.30 0.72 -6.47
C GLN A 180 12.53 -0.29 -5.64
N VAL A 181 12.05 0.11 -4.45
CA VAL A 181 11.09 -0.66 -3.64
C VAL A 181 9.71 -0.61 -4.30
N PHE A 182 9.22 0.56 -4.60
CA PHE A 182 8.01 0.76 -5.40
C PHE A 182 8.37 0.97 -6.87
N ASP A 183 7.65 0.33 -7.77
CA ASP A 183 7.84 0.51 -9.22
C ASP A 183 7.30 1.88 -9.66
N GLU A 184 8.17 2.80 -9.99
CA GLU A 184 7.81 4.16 -10.40
C GLU A 184 7.03 4.21 -11.73
N ASN A 185 7.01 3.13 -12.52
CA ASN A 185 6.11 2.99 -13.68
C ASN A 185 4.65 2.68 -13.26
N MET A 186 4.41 2.44 -11.97
CA MET A 186 3.09 2.21 -11.37
C MET A 186 2.74 3.31 -10.37
N PRO A 187 2.61 4.58 -10.79
CA PRO A 187 2.35 5.68 -9.88
C PRO A 187 1.02 5.49 -9.14
N GLY A 188 1.07 5.47 -7.81
CA GLY A 188 -0.10 5.33 -6.95
C GLY A 188 -0.73 3.93 -6.99
N TRP A 189 -1.86 3.79 -7.61
CA TRP A 189 -2.75 2.63 -7.57
C TRP A 189 -2.07 1.27 -7.75
N ALA A 190 -2.39 0.31 -6.86
CA ALA A 190 -1.90 -1.07 -6.84
C ALA A 190 -0.37 -1.22 -6.65
N CYS A 191 0.36 -0.17 -6.29
CA CYS A 191 1.79 -0.24 -6.00
C CYS A 191 2.06 -1.01 -4.69
N ASP A 192 1.18 -0.90 -3.72
CA ASP A 192 1.14 -1.68 -2.48
C ASP A 192 0.84 -3.16 -2.72
N ALA A 193 -0.12 -3.47 -3.57
CA ALA A 193 -0.43 -4.83 -3.98
C ALA A 193 0.74 -5.48 -4.77
N ASP A 194 1.43 -4.69 -5.60
CA ASP A 194 2.63 -5.14 -6.30
C ASP A 194 3.79 -5.46 -5.33
N LEU A 195 4.02 -4.59 -4.34
CA LEU A 195 5.01 -4.82 -3.28
C LEU A 195 4.65 -6.07 -2.46
N ALA A 196 3.39 -6.20 -2.04
CA ALA A 196 2.90 -7.35 -1.30
C ALA A 196 3.06 -8.65 -2.11
N TRP A 197 2.75 -8.63 -3.40
CA TRP A 197 2.93 -9.82 -4.25
C TRP A 197 4.41 -10.22 -4.37
N ARG A 198 5.31 -9.26 -4.55
CA ARG A 198 6.77 -9.54 -4.56
C ARG A 198 7.24 -10.11 -3.23
N ALA A 199 6.81 -9.53 -2.10
CA ALA A 199 7.12 -10.05 -0.77
C ALA A 199 6.68 -11.52 -0.64
N ARG A 200 5.45 -11.86 -1.10
CA ARG A 200 4.97 -13.25 -1.15
C ARG A 200 5.82 -14.16 -2.01
N LEU A 201 6.25 -13.71 -3.18
CA LEU A 201 7.13 -14.47 -4.06
C LEU A 201 8.49 -14.77 -3.42
N PHE A 202 8.98 -13.88 -2.56
CA PHE A 202 10.25 -14.02 -1.85
C PHE A 202 10.12 -14.72 -0.49
N GLY A 203 8.92 -15.20 -0.14
CA GLY A 203 8.67 -16.02 1.05
C GLY A 203 8.29 -15.23 2.29
N TRP A 204 8.11 -13.92 2.18
CA TRP A 204 7.65 -13.08 3.28
C TRP A 204 6.15 -13.20 3.50
N ARG A 205 5.74 -13.12 4.78
CA ARG A 205 4.33 -13.10 5.18
C ARG A 205 3.91 -11.68 5.55
N ALA A 206 2.66 -11.34 5.29
CA ALA A 206 2.02 -10.15 5.84
C ALA A 206 1.03 -10.56 6.92
N TRP A 207 1.00 -9.82 8.03
CA TRP A 207 0.22 -10.15 9.21
C TRP A 207 -0.74 -9.01 9.56
N TYR A 208 -2.00 -9.32 9.71
CA TYR A 208 -3.00 -8.39 10.21
C TYR A 208 -2.90 -8.31 11.73
N ALA A 209 -2.73 -7.10 12.27
CA ALA A 209 -2.63 -6.80 13.69
C ALA A 209 -3.83 -5.93 14.11
N PRO A 210 -4.91 -6.52 14.65
CA PRO A 210 -6.12 -5.78 15.02
C PRO A 210 -5.92 -4.76 16.15
N ASP A 211 -4.88 -4.93 16.98
CA ASP A 211 -4.54 -4.00 18.05
C ASP A 211 -3.73 -2.78 17.56
N ALA A 212 -3.18 -2.84 16.35
CA ALA A 212 -2.54 -1.71 15.70
C ALA A 212 -3.61 -0.87 15.00
N ILE A 213 -4.21 0.07 15.72
CA ILE A 213 -5.34 0.85 15.22
C ILE A 213 -4.85 2.13 14.54
N VAL A 214 -5.43 2.44 13.38
CA VAL A 214 -5.18 3.67 12.61
C VAL A 214 -6.51 4.22 12.11
N HIS A 215 -6.73 5.52 12.24
CA HIS A 215 -7.87 6.21 11.64
C HIS A 215 -7.42 6.87 10.34
N HIS A 216 -8.19 6.70 9.27
CA HIS A 216 -7.82 7.13 7.93
C HIS A 216 -8.96 7.87 7.23
N ILE A 217 -8.66 9.06 6.70
CA ILE A 217 -9.59 9.84 5.88
C ILE A 217 -9.49 9.35 4.44
N ARG A 218 -10.20 8.27 4.12
CA ARG A 218 -10.18 7.73 2.76
C ARG A 218 -11.10 8.50 1.82
N THR A 219 -10.50 9.19 0.87
CA THR A 219 -11.24 9.93 -0.16
C THR A 219 -11.90 9.00 -1.18
N TYR A 220 -11.21 7.91 -1.57
CA TYR A 220 -11.69 7.00 -2.62
C TYR A 220 -11.87 5.58 -2.12
N SER A 221 -13.02 5.00 -2.49
CA SER A 221 -13.41 3.62 -2.17
C SER A 221 -14.11 3.00 -3.38
N PRO A 222 -14.40 1.68 -3.40
CA PRO A 222 -15.21 1.08 -4.45
C PRO A 222 -16.57 1.76 -4.66
N SER A 223 -17.20 2.24 -3.57
CA SER A 223 -18.48 2.95 -3.62
C SER A 223 -18.39 4.39 -4.14
N THR A 224 -17.21 5.02 -4.06
CA THR A 224 -16.93 6.38 -4.53
C THR A 224 -16.07 6.40 -5.80
N ARG A 225 -15.98 5.27 -6.52
CA ARG A 225 -15.16 5.14 -7.74
C ARG A 225 -15.51 6.19 -8.82
N SER A 226 -16.77 6.61 -8.88
CA SER A 226 -17.23 7.66 -9.80
C SER A 226 -16.59 9.02 -9.56
N LEU A 227 -16.06 9.27 -8.34
CA LEU A 227 -15.32 10.50 -8.01
C LEU A 227 -13.88 10.48 -8.56
N LEU A 228 -13.36 9.31 -8.94
CA LEU A 228 -12.05 9.22 -9.57
C LEU A 228 -12.08 9.82 -10.97
N GLY A 229 -11.07 10.63 -11.30
CA GLY A 229 -10.87 11.10 -12.65
C GLY A 229 -10.61 9.96 -13.65
N ALA A 230 -10.91 10.18 -14.93
CA ALA A 230 -10.70 9.18 -15.98
C ALA A 230 -9.22 8.72 -16.06
N ALA A 231 -8.27 9.61 -15.80
CA ALA A 231 -6.84 9.29 -15.78
C ALA A 231 -6.49 8.31 -14.64
N ASP A 232 -7.05 8.51 -13.44
CA ASP A 232 -6.82 7.61 -12.30
C ASP A 232 -7.45 6.24 -12.52
N ARG A 233 -8.69 6.19 -13.01
CA ARG A 233 -9.36 4.93 -13.38
C ARG A 233 -8.55 4.14 -14.42
N ARG A 234 -8.02 4.84 -15.43
CA ARG A 234 -7.15 4.25 -16.47
C ARG A 234 -5.83 3.77 -15.87
N THR A 235 -5.20 4.55 -14.98
CA THR A 235 -3.97 4.18 -14.28
C THR A 235 -4.17 2.95 -13.41
N GLN A 236 -5.24 2.89 -12.62
CA GLN A 236 -5.61 1.74 -11.81
C GLN A 236 -5.79 0.47 -12.67
N PHE A 237 -6.49 0.60 -13.78
CA PHE A 237 -6.73 -0.48 -14.73
C PHE A 237 -5.41 -0.99 -15.35
N ARG A 238 -4.58 -0.09 -15.88
CA ARG A 238 -3.26 -0.39 -16.44
C ARG A 238 -2.34 -1.08 -15.43
N ASN A 239 -2.27 -0.58 -14.19
CA ASN A 239 -1.34 -1.07 -13.19
C ASN A 239 -1.60 -2.53 -12.81
N ARG A 240 -2.86 -3.00 -12.87
CA ARG A 240 -3.16 -4.43 -12.70
C ARG A 240 -2.43 -5.28 -13.75
N TYR A 241 -2.40 -4.88 -15.01
CA TYR A 241 -1.70 -5.62 -16.07
C TYR A 241 -0.18 -5.60 -15.89
N LEU A 242 0.37 -4.46 -15.46
CA LEU A 242 1.80 -4.36 -15.15
C LEU A 242 2.18 -5.25 -13.97
N MET A 243 1.36 -5.30 -12.93
CA MET A 243 1.55 -6.19 -11.78
C MET A 243 1.55 -7.67 -12.19
N ILE A 244 0.59 -8.09 -13.01
CA ILE A 244 0.52 -9.45 -13.59
C ILE A 244 1.77 -9.74 -14.42
N ALA A 245 2.11 -8.84 -15.34
CA ALA A 245 3.25 -9.02 -16.24
C ALA A 245 4.58 -9.22 -15.51
N LYS A 246 4.76 -8.55 -14.36
CA LYS A 246 5.99 -8.65 -13.54
C LYS A 246 6.00 -9.88 -12.64
N ASN A 247 4.90 -10.14 -11.95
CA ASN A 247 4.90 -11.02 -10.77
C ASN A 247 4.31 -12.41 -11.04
N ASP A 248 3.35 -12.54 -11.97
CA ASP A 248 2.66 -13.81 -12.16
C ASP A 248 3.55 -14.89 -12.82
N SER A 249 3.29 -16.14 -12.52
CA SER A 249 3.97 -17.27 -13.13
C SER A 249 3.08 -17.96 -14.15
N LEU A 250 3.70 -18.64 -15.14
CA LEU A 250 2.94 -19.42 -16.11
C LEU A 250 2.09 -20.50 -15.43
N SER A 251 2.62 -21.14 -14.37
CA SER A 251 1.90 -22.17 -13.62
C SER A 251 0.68 -21.61 -12.89
N ASP A 252 0.78 -20.40 -12.31
CA ASP A 252 -0.33 -19.76 -11.62
C ASP A 252 -1.37 -19.24 -12.62
N LEU A 253 -0.93 -18.70 -13.77
CA LEU A 253 -1.80 -18.28 -14.87
C LEU A 253 -2.62 -19.45 -15.44
N LEU A 254 -1.96 -20.58 -15.71
CA LEU A 254 -2.63 -21.78 -16.25
C LEU A 254 -3.62 -22.37 -15.25
N ARG A 255 -3.28 -22.42 -13.95
CA ARG A 255 -4.17 -22.88 -12.89
C ARG A 255 -5.43 -22.04 -12.79
N ASP A 256 -5.31 -20.72 -12.95
CA ASP A 256 -6.39 -19.77 -12.76
C ASP A 256 -6.97 -19.25 -14.10
N LEU A 257 -6.68 -19.95 -15.20
CA LEU A 257 -7.04 -19.50 -16.55
C LEU A 257 -8.55 -19.22 -16.72
N GLY A 258 -9.41 -20.08 -16.20
CA GLY A 258 -10.87 -19.89 -16.29
C GLY A 258 -11.35 -18.57 -15.66
N PRO A 259 -11.11 -18.34 -14.35
CA PRO A 259 -11.45 -17.06 -13.70
C PRO A 259 -10.80 -15.85 -14.35
N LEU A 260 -9.57 -15.97 -14.85
CA LEU A 260 -8.88 -14.87 -15.54
C LEU A 260 -9.57 -14.52 -16.85
N LEU A 261 -9.80 -15.51 -17.74
CA LEU A 261 -10.45 -15.28 -19.03
C LEU A 261 -11.85 -14.67 -18.87
N LEU A 262 -12.64 -15.22 -17.95
CA LEU A 262 -13.98 -14.67 -17.68
C LEU A 262 -13.89 -13.21 -17.25
N TYR A 263 -12.97 -12.90 -16.33
CA TYR A 263 -12.78 -11.51 -15.89
C TYR A 263 -12.33 -10.60 -17.03
N GLU A 264 -11.39 -11.04 -17.89
CA GLU A 264 -10.90 -10.23 -18.99
C GLU A 264 -12.00 -9.95 -20.05
N LEU A 265 -12.84 -10.94 -20.34
CA LEU A 265 -14.01 -10.75 -21.23
C LEU A 265 -14.97 -9.70 -20.66
N LEU A 266 -15.29 -9.81 -19.36
CA LEU A 266 -16.19 -8.84 -18.70
C LEU A 266 -15.54 -7.45 -18.61
N ALA A 267 -14.25 -7.37 -18.29
CA ALA A 267 -13.51 -6.10 -18.21
C ALA A 267 -13.42 -5.42 -19.58
N ALA A 268 -13.15 -6.17 -20.65
CA ALA A 268 -13.14 -5.65 -22.02
C ALA A 268 -14.54 -5.16 -22.45
N GLY A 269 -15.58 -5.95 -22.19
CA GLY A 269 -16.96 -5.54 -22.45
C GLY A 269 -17.37 -4.29 -21.68
N TYR A 270 -17.00 -4.19 -20.41
CA TYR A 270 -17.24 -2.99 -19.60
C TYR A 270 -16.48 -1.77 -20.15
N ALA A 271 -15.20 -1.94 -20.51
CA ALA A 271 -14.41 -0.86 -21.11
C ALA A 271 -15.01 -0.36 -22.41
N LEU A 272 -15.49 -1.26 -23.28
CA LEU A 272 -16.09 -0.88 -24.57
C LEU A 272 -17.43 -0.16 -24.40
N LEU A 273 -18.28 -0.63 -23.47
CA LEU A 273 -19.67 -0.21 -23.36
C LEU A 273 -19.90 0.92 -22.35
N ARG A 274 -19.06 1.04 -21.32
CA ARG A 274 -19.30 1.93 -20.18
C ARG A 274 -18.19 2.95 -19.94
N GLU A 275 -16.92 2.52 -19.99
CA GLU A 275 -15.77 3.38 -19.67
C GLU A 275 -14.68 3.26 -20.77
N ARG A 276 -14.92 3.86 -21.93
CA ARG A 276 -14.01 3.76 -23.11
C ARG A 276 -12.61 4.27 -22.85
N GLU A 277 -12.43 5.17 -21.89
CA GLU A 277 -11.11 5.64 -21.45
C GLU A 277 -10.21 4.50 -20.93
N LEU A 278 -10.78 3.40 -20.43
CA LEU A 278 -10.01 2.23 -19.97
C LEU A 278 -9.30 1.50 -21.13
N LEU A 279 -9.79 1.63 -22.35
CA LEU A 279 -9.12 1.08 -23.54
C LEU A 279 -7.70 1.65 -23.69
N GLY A 280 -7.50 2.93 -23.35
CA GLY A 280 -6.18 3.54 -23.29
C GLY A 280 -5.26 2.86 -22.30
N GLY A 281 -5.80 2.26 -21.23
CA GLY A 281 -5.03 1.51 -20.24
C GLY A 281 -4.36 0.25 -20.80
N TYR A 282 -5.01 -0.44 -21.75
CA TYR A 282 -4.38 -1.56 -22.46
C TYR A 282 -3.17 -1.11 -23.28
N LEU A 283 -3.33 -0.01 -24.04
CA LEU A 283 -2.24 0.54 -24.85
C LEU A 283 -1.09 1.03 -23.99
N GLU A 284 -1.39 1.71 -22.89
CA GLU A 284 -0.37 2.15 -21.93
C GLU A 284 0.34 0.98 -21.24
N ALA A 285 -0.37 -0.11 -20.91
CA ALA A 285 0.24 -1.33 -20.37
C ALA A 285 1.16 -1.96 -21.42
N ALA A 286 0.71 -2.08 -22.65
CA ALA A 286 1.50 -2.63 -23.75
C ALA A 286 2.79 -1.82 -24.00
N ALA A 287 2.71 -0.49 -23.98
CA ALA A 287 3.87 0.40 -24.13
C ALA A 287 4.91 0.22 -23.00
N ARG A 288 4.46 -0.12 -21.79
CA ARG A 288 5.35 -0.36 -20.64
C ARG A 288 5.79 -1.82 -20.46
N LEU A 289 5.31 -2.73 -21.32
CA LEU A 289 5.61 -4.16 -21.24
C LEU A 289 7.13 -4.48 -21.35
N PRO A 290 7.95 -3.79 -22.15
CA PRO A 290 9.39 -4.05 -22.17
C PRO A 290 10.05 -3.86 -20.79
N GLU A 291 9.72 -2.77 -20.08
CA GLU A 291 10.24 -2.51 -18.74
C GLU A 291 9.66 -3.50 -17.71
N ALA A 292 8.37 -3.82 -17.79
CA ALA A 292 7.75 -4.84 -16.94
C ALA A 292 8.43 -6.21 -17.13
N ARG A 293 8.82 -6.59 -18.35
CA ARG A 293 9.57 -7.82 -18.65
C ARG A 293 10.99 -7.77 -18.08
N ARG A 294 11.64 -6.62 -18.10
CA ARG A 294 12.96 -6.43 -17.49
C ARG A 294 12.88 -6.66 -15.97
N ARG A 295 11.91 -6.05 -15.29
CA ARG A 295 11.64 -6.24 -13.87
C ARG A 295 11.25 -7.69 -13.55
N ARG A 296 10.41 -8.30 -14.38
CA ARG A 296 10.03 -9.71 -14.27
C ARG A 296 11.24 -10.65 -14.20
N ARG A 297 12.26 -10.44 -15.02
CA ARG A 297 13.47 -11.29 -15.00
C ARG A 297 14.11 -11.28 -13.62
N VAL A 298 14.22 -10.11 -12.98
CA VAL A 298 14.78 -9.97 -11.63
C VAL A 298 13.86 -10.64 -10.59
N VAL A 299 12.55 -10.36 -10.64
CA VAL A 299 11.57 -10.91 -9.70
C VAL A 299 11.55 -12.44 -9.76
N GLN A 300 11.43 -13.02 -10.98
CA GLN A 300 11.31 -14.46 -11.14
C GLN A 300 12.62 -15.20 -10.82
N ALA A 301 13.79 -14.60 -11.07
CA ALA A 301 15.08 -15.18 -10.70
C ALA A 301 15.27 -15.27 -9.16
N ARG A 302 14.62 -14.38 -8.39
CA ARG A 302 14.69 -14.33 -6.92
C ARG A 302 13.54 -15.04 -6.23
N ARG A 303 12.60 -15.59 -6.98
CA ARG A 303 11.41 -16.27 -6.46
C ARG A 303 11.81 -17.47 -5.60
N ARG A 304 11.28 -17.52 -4.36
CA ARG A 304 11.49 -18.62 -3.38
C ARG A 304 10.25 -19.49 -3.22
N VAL A 305 9.07 -18.98 -3.56
CA VAL A 305 7.78 -19.66 -3.33
C VAL A 305 7.18 -20.12 -4.65
N ARG A 306 6.80 -21.39 -4.71
CA ARG A 306 6.20 -21.99 -5.94
C ARG A 306 4.78 -21.47 -6.22
N ARG A 307 3.99 -21.22 -5.17
CA ARG A 307 2.57 -20.82 -5.29
C ARG A 307 2.29 -19.60 -4.43
N VAL A 308 1.61 -18.63 -5.01
CA VAL A 308 1.11 -17.46 -4.30
C VAL A 308 -0.32 -17.77 -3.82
N PRO A 309 -0.69 -17.41 -2.57
CA PRO A 309 -1.99 -17.72 -2.00
C PRO A 309 -3.10 -16.75 -2.47
N PHE A 310 -3.38 -16.75 -3.77
CA PHE A 310 -4.49 -15.97 -4.30
C PHE A 310 -5.83 -16.45 -3.76
N GLY A 311 -6.70 -15.49 -3.39
CA GLY A 311 -7.99 -15.78 -2.80
C GLY A 311 -7.93 -16.12 -1.30
N MET A 312 -6.77 -15.85 -0.66
CA MET A 312 -6.66 -15.93 0.79
C MET A 312 -7.72 -15.03 1.43
N GLN A 313 -8.53 -15.63 2.31
CA GLN A 313 -9.50 -14.88 3.10
C GLN A 313 -8.78 -14.25 4.28
N PRO A 314 -9.07 -12.97 4.58
CA PRO A 314 -8.57 -12.34 5.80
C PRO A 314 -9.18 -13.02 7.03
N PRO A 315 -8.52 -12.95 8.19
CA PRO A 315 -9.11 -13.44 9.43
C PRO A 315 -10.38 -12.64 9.73
N SER A 316 -11.51 -13.31 9.74
CA SER A 316 -12.80 -12.79 10.20
C SER A 316 -13.06 -13.26 11.62
N GLY A 317 -13.75 -12.44 12.41
CA GLY A 317 -14.06 -12.68 13.82
C GLY A 317 -14.94 -13.90 14.08
#